data_047cca4cc3b4a0e1bfdf6e5e6dd7e919
#
_entry.id   047cca4cc3b4a0e1bfdf6e5e6dd7e919
#
_cell.length_a   1.000
_cell.length_b   1.000
_cell.length_c   1.000
_cell.angle_alpha   90.00
_cell.angle_beta   90.00
_cell.angle_gamma   90.00
#
_symmetry.space_group_name_H-M   'P 1'
#
loop_
_entity.id
_entity.type
_entity.pdbx_description
1 polymer ?
#
loop_
_entity_poly.entity_id
_entity_poly.type
_entity_poly.pdbx_seq_one_letter_code
_entity_poly.pdbx_strand_id
1 'polypeptide(L)'
;MRKALREKAVPERAVLEKTVRLLGMRYATAALMLVAVAALYGAATLSRPGEASEKGRTVPVANAVMVCPGHEGGRLAVQSLSQRGGGSVEMAPSKGGSPLGSMSSPGQGWNGDTKSSGDAYTVRGTGAIAAGLEAEQTTYWPGGPDRGLASARCAAPGTDLWFLGPGPTAADRLDLYLTNVDAQPASVNLTALSGEGPLDTPDGRATPVAPYTTRVVRIGGSPEGLGDIVKTAADLALRVQTTSGRVAASVRARIGAKRGIEWLPRSAEPATSVLVPGVPGGAGKRRLLVSVPGDDDARIRVQVITPGGAFAPQGQDVLDAPAETVTSVPLDGALSGKAAAVRLTADRPILAGFAADRGADIAYGAATAPLAAGGPGVVADNRFDSSLVLTAPFGAATVEVTTVNAAGRSRPQEISVQAGRTVEAKLTAPGEADAATAYSALIVPKPGSGPVYASRVLATGKGDGYLFTVLPITPARTTIHLPDTADSQTALTP
;
A
#
# COMPACT_ATOMS: atom_id res chain seq x y z
N MET A 1 89.07 48.69 -51.90
CA MET A 1 88.36 47.43 -52.18
C MET A 1 87.09 47.39 -51.41
N ARG A 2 85.93 47.63 -52.02
CA ARG A 2 84.59 47.66 -51.42
C ARG A 2 83.88 46.40 -51.82
N LYS A 3 83.39 45.57 -50.85
CA LYS A 3 82.52 44.48 -51.11
C LYS A 3 81.12 44.85 -50.57
N ALA A 4 80.19 44.94 -51.47
CA ALA A 4 78.79 45.29 -51.19
C ALA A 4 78.04 44.11 -50.57
N LEU A 5 77.35 44.39 -49.48
CA LEU A 5 76.33 43.51 -48.89
C LEU A 5 75.03 43.65 -49.68
N ARG A 6 74.56 42.57 -50.23
CA ARG A 6 73.19 42.43 -50.82
C ARG A 6 72.25 41.95 -49.78
N GLU A 7 71.41 42.81 -49.34
CA GLU A 7 70.26 42.52 -48.45
C GLU A 7 69.17 41.89 -49.31
N LYS A 8 68.76 40.67 -48.94
CA LYS A 8 67.62 39.98 -49.57
C LYS A 8 66.29 40.39 -48.87
N ALA A 9 65.56 41.27 -49.53
CA ALA A 9 64.18 41.59 -49.13
C ALA A 9 63.28 40.35 -49.33
N VAL A 10 62.74 39.86 -48.26
CA VAL A 10 61.68 38.81 -48.28
C VAL A 10 60.36 39.50 -48.64
N PRO A 11 59.59 39.01 -49.63
CA PRO A 11 58.39 39.71 -50.06
C PRO A 11 57.28 39.53 -49.00
N GLU A 12 56.89 40.63 -48.39
CA GLU A 12 55.82 40.78 -47.40
C GLU A 12 54.45 40.12 -47.82
N ARG A 13 54.28 40.00 -49.13
CA ARG A 13 53.01 39.33 -49.66
C ARG A 13 52.89 37.85 -49.31
N ALA A 14 53.96 37.07 -49.18
CA ALA A 14 53.93 35.65 -48.90
C ALA A 14 53.55 35.35 -47.44
N VAL A 15 53.85 36.30 -46.52
CA VAL A 15 53.50 36.16 -45.10
C VAL A 15 52.00 36.51 -44.89
N LEU A 16 51.49 37.51 -45.60
CA LEU A 16 50.09 37.92 -45.55
C LEU A 16 49.13 36.82 -46.10
N GLU A 17 49.50 36.19 -47.22
CA GLU A 17 48.70 35.08 -47.78
C GLU A 17 48.64 33.83 -46.88
N LYS A 18 49.74 33.49 -46.18
CA LYS A 18 49.80 32.40 -45.23
C LYS A 18 48.94 32.70 -43.99
N THR A 19 48.98 33.95 -43.51
CA THR A 19 48.14 34.33 -42.30
C THR A 19 46.68 34.40 -42.64
N VAL A 20 46.27 34.86 -43.80
CA VAL A 20 44.86 34.87 -44.25
C VAL A 20 44.33 33.45 -44.49
N ARG A 21 45.18 32.56 -45.08
CA ARG A 21 44.80 31.14 -45.23
C ARG A 21 44.65 30.42 -43.89
N LEU A 22 45.53 30.67 -42.91
CA LEU A 22 45.47 30.08 -41.56
C LEU A 22 44.24 30.60 -40.74
N LEU A 23 43.94 31.90 -40.88
CA LEU A 23 42.75 32.50 -40.32
C LEU A 23 41.49 31.94 -41.00
N GLY A 24 41.45 31.84 -42.31
CA GLY A 24 40.35 31.25 -43.05
C GLY A 24 40.08 29.79 -42.68
N MET A 25 41.14 28.97 -42.47
CA MET A 25 40.98 27.57 -41.98
C MET A 25 40.44 27.50 -40.58
N ARG A 26 40.84 28.39 -39.67
CA ARG A 26 40.31 28.42 -38.29
C ARG A 26 38.85 28.81 -38.23
N TYR A 27 38.41 29.74 -39.02
CA TYR A 27 36.99 30.10 -39.11
C TYR A 27 36.17 29.05 -39.85
N ALA A 28 36.74 28.38 -40.87
CA ALA A 28 36.06 27.28 -41.55
C ALA A 28 35.85 26.05 -40.62
N THR A 29 36.83 25.71 -39.79
CA THR A 29 36.69 24.63 -38.80
C THR A 29 35.69 24.98 -37.69
N ALA A 30 35.71 26.25 -37.22
CA ALA A 30 34.73 26.72 -36.23
C ALA A 30 33.28 26.72 -36.80
N ALA A 31 33.13 27.14 -38.05
CA ALA A 31 31.83 27.09 -38.75
C ALA A 31 31.33 25.66 -38.96
N LEU A 32 32.22 24.72 -39.32
CA LEU A 32 31.91 23.29 -39.45
C LEU A 32 31.50 22.67 -38.10
N MET A 33 32.19 23.02 -37.01
CA MET A 33 31.81 22.56 -35.68
C MET A 33 30.44 23.11 -35.25
N LEU A 34 30.15 24.38 -35.54
CA LEU A 34 28.83 24.97 -35.25
C LEU A 34 27.73 24.31 -36.05
N VAL A 35 27.96 23.98 -37.33
CA VAL A 35 27.02 23.25 -38.18
C VAL A 35 26.82 21.83 -37.66
N ALA A 36 27.88 21.13 -37.25
CA ALA A 36 27.79 19.79 -36.67
C ALA A 36 27.04 19.78 -35.34
N VAL A 37 27.28 20.75 -34.45
CA VAL A 37 26.53 20.90 -33.19
C VAL A 37 25.08 21.25 -33.45
N ALA A 38 24.78 22.13 -34.41
CA ALA A 38 23.43 22.47 -34.80
C ALA A 38 22.69 21.26 -35.41
N ALA A 39 23.38 20.47 -36.22
CA ALA A 39 22.83 19.23 -36.79
C ALA A 39 22.59 18.17 -35.72
N LEU A 40 23.52 17.99 -34.78
CA LEU A 40 23.33 17.10 -33.63
C LEU A 40 22.18 17.57 -32.72
N TYR A 41 22.09 18.86 -32.46
CA TYR A 41 20.97 19.42 -31.69
C TYR A 41 19.63 19.27 -32.41
N GLY A 42 19.61 19.52 -33.73
CA GLY A 42 18.45 19.28 -34.58
C GLY A 42 18.04 17.81 -34.61
N ALA A 43 18.98 16.89 -34.75
CA ALA A 43 18.75 15.46 -34.67
C ALA A 43 18.21 15.05 -33.28
N ALA A 44 18.81 15.57 -32.20
CA ALA A 44 18.38 15.31 -30.84
C ALA A 44 16.97 15.86 -30.55
N THR A 45 16.56 16.98 -31.12
CA THR A 45 15.22 17.55 -30.98
C THR A 45 14.17 16.79 -31.82
N LEU A 46 14.56 16.30 -33.00
CA LEU A 46 13.72 15.46 -33.84
C LEU A 46 13.58 14.01 -33.29
N SER A 47 14.61 13.55 -32.56
CA SER A 47 14.61 12.24 -31.91
C SER A 47 14.04 12.28 -30.47
N ARG A 48 13.58 13.45 -30.00
CA ARG A 48 12.82 13.45 -28.73
C ARG A 48 11.59 12.56 -28.95
N PRO A 49 11.44 11.47 -28.15
CA PRO A 49 10.18 10.75 -28.13
C PRO A 49 9.11 11.83 -27.89
N GLY A 50 8.13 11.95 -28.78
CA GLY A 50 6.97 12.80 -28.51
C GLY A 50 6.51 12.46 -27.11
N GLU A 51 6.20 13.46 -26.29
CA GLU A 51 5.61 13.24 -24.99
C GLU A 51 4.54 12.18 -25.18
N ALA A 52 4.75 11.00 -24.56
CA ALA A 52 3.82 9.90 -24.66
C ALA A 52 2.48 10.49 -24.27
N SER A 53 1.57 10.58 -25.22
CA SER A 53 0.25 11.14 -25.01
C SER A 53 -0.33 10.36 -23.83
N GLU A 54 -0.66 11.00 -22.71
CA GLU A 54 -1.32 10.40 -21.56
C GLU A 54 -2.73 9.86 -21.90
N LYS A 55 -3.06 9.75 -23.17
CA LYS A 55 -4.30 9.21 -23.70
C LYS A 55 -4.31 7.69 -23.70
N GLY A 56 -3.92 7.07 -22.59
CA GLY A 56 -4.17 5.67 -22.38
C GLY A 56 -5.68 5.37 -22.27
N ARG A 57 -6.05 4.12 -22.52
CA ARG A 57 -7.45 3.68 -22.37
C ARG A 57 -7.67 3.03 -21.01
N THR A 58 -8.78 3.35 -20.37
CA THR A 58 -9.25 2.66 -19.17
C THR A 58 -10.07 1.43 -19.60
N VAL A 59 -9.68 0.24 -19.11
CA VAL A 59 -10.37 -1.02 -19.38
C VAL A 59 -10.77 -1.72 -18.08
N PRO A 60 -11.86 -2.49 -18.08
CA PRO A 60 -12.20 -3.32 -16.92
C PRO A 60 -11.09 -4.32 -16.60
N VAL A 61 -10.90 -4.62 -15.30
CA VAL A 61 -10.02 -5.70 -14.86
C VAL A 61 -10.62 -7.03 -15.32
N ALA A 62 -9.89 -7.78 -16.14
CA ALA A 62 -10.30 -9.10 -16.63
C ALA A 62 -9.58 -10.26 -15.93
N ASN A 63 -8.51 -9.99 -15.19
CA ASN A 63 -7.77 -10.97 -14.40
C ASN A 63 -7.35 -10.34 -13.09
N ALA A 64 -7.59 -11.03 -11.98
CA ALA A 64 -7.18 -10.62 -10.64
C ALA A 64 -6.54 -11.81 -9.91
N VAL A 65 -5.46 -11.53 -9.18
CA VAL A 65 -4.83 -12.51 -8.30
C VAL A 65 -4.59 -11.82 -6.96
N MET A 66 -5.09 -12.44 -5.90
CA MET A 66 -4.84 -12.03 -4.52
C MET A 66 -4.35 -13.22 -3.72
N VAL A 67 -3.60 -12.95 -2.67
CA VAL A 67 -3.02 -13.94 -1.78
C VAL A 67 -3.47 -13.63 -0.36
N CYS A 68 -4.11 -14.58 0.26
CA CYS A 68 -4.47 -14.57 1.66
C CYS A 68 -3.41 -15.31 2.45
N PRO A 69 -2.88 -14.77 3.55
CA PRO A 69 -1.86 -15.45 4.32
C PRO A 69 -2.47 -16.72 4.94
N GLY A 70 -1.88 -17.87 4.64
CA GLY A 70 -2.34 -19.14 5.21
C GLY A 70 -2.02 -19.21 6.69
N HIS A 71 -3.04 -19.34 7.52
CA HIS A 71 -2.91 -19.59 8.95
C HIS A 71 -4.03 -20.52 9.44
N GLU A 72 -3.72 -21.33 10.41
CA GLU A 72 -4.69 -22.24 11.06
C GLU A 72 -5.89 -21.44 11.61
N GLY A 73 -7.09 -21.99 11.47
CA GLY A 73 -8.32 -21.43 12.05
C GLY A 73 -8.78 -20.12 11.41
N GLY A 74 -8.29 -19.80 10.22
CA GLY A 74 -8.76 -18.67 9.44
C GLY A 74 -10.06 -18.98 8.69
N ARG A 75 -10.85 -17.95 8.41
CA ARG A 75 -11.96 -17.97 7.45
C ARG A 75 -11.62 -17.04 6.29
N LEU A 76 -11.73 -17.57 5.10
CA LEU A 76 -11.58 -16.82 3.86
C LEU A 76 -12.95 -16.38 3.39
N ALA A 77 -13.12 -15.11 3.12
CA ALA A 77 -14.32 -14.53 2.51
C ALA A 77 -13.92 -13.77 1.24
N VAL A 78 -14.73 -13.91 0.19
CA VAL A 78 -14.48 -13.36 -1.14
C VAL A 78 -15.78 -12.74 -1.66
N GLN A 79 -15.68 -11.55 -2.25
CA GLN A 79 -16.78 -10.83 -2.86
C GLN A 79 -16.38 -10.27 -4.21
N SER A 80 -17.20 -10.53 -5.23
CA SER A 80 -17.09 -9.85 -6.53
C SER A 80 -18.08 -8.70 -6.60
N LEU A 81 -17.63 -7.55 -7.09
CA LEU A 81 -18.49 -6.38 -7.32
C LEU A 81 -19.18 -6.40 -8.68
N SER A 82 -18.69 -7.21 -9.63
CA SER A 82 -19.29 -7.27 -10.95
C SER A 82 -20.74 -7.75 -10.86
N GLN A 83 -21.64 -7.00 -11.47
CA GLN A 83 -23.08 -7.30 -11.51
C GLN A 83 -23.49 -8.02 -12.82
N ARG A 84 -22.60 -8.09 -13.80
CA ARG A 84 -22.86 -8.63 -15.13
C ARG A 84 -21.62 -9.29 -15.73
N GLY A 85 -21.85 -10.17 -16.71
CA GLY A 85 -20.79 -10.85 -17.45
C GLY A 85 -20.38 -12.19 -16.85
N GLY A 86 -19.62 -12.95 -17.62
CA GLY A 86 -19.11 -14.26 -17.23
C GLY A 86 -17.69 -14.22 -16.67
N GLY A 87 -17.29 -15.31 -16.09
CA GLY A 87 -15.97 -15.53 -15.53
C GLY A 87 -15.99 -16.57 -14.42
N SER A 88 -14.87 -16.76 -13.78
CA SER A 88 -14.75 -17.63 -12.61
C SER A 88 -13.82 -17.02 -11.57
N VAL A 89 -14.09 -17.32 -10.31
CA VAL A 89 -13.17 -17.07 -9.19
C VAL A 89 -12.87 -18.41 -8.54
N GLU A 90 -11.61 -18.72 -8.36
CA GLU A 90 -11.15 -19.93 -7.68
C GLU A 90 -10.35 -19.55 -6.43
N MET A 91 -10.61 -20.23 -5.34
CA MET A 91 -9.88 -20.16 -4.09
C MET A 91 -9.14 -21.46 -3.87
N ALA A 92 -7.80 -21.44 -3.93
CA ALA A 92 -6.97 -22.65 -3.86
C ALA A 92 -5.69 -22.40 -3.04
N PRO A 93 -5.08 -23.45 -2.46
CA PRO A 93 -3.75 -23.34 -1.85
C PRO A 93 -2.72 -22.83 -2.88
N SER A 94 -1.79 -21.98 -2.46
CA SER A 94 -0.77 -21.39 -3.34
C SER A 94 0.15 -22.42 -3.99
N LYS A 95 0.42 -23.52 -3.32
CA LYS A 95 1.21 -24.66 -3.83
C LYS A 95 0.45 -25.57 -4.78
N GLY A 96 -0.83 -25.28 -5.04
CA GLY A 96 -1.72 -26.17 -5.75
C GLY A 96 -2.41 -27.18 -4.84
N GLY A 97 -3.31 -27.96 -5.41
CA GLY A 97 -4.16 -28.92 -4.70
C GLY A 97 -5.64 -28.66 -4.92
N SER A 98 -6.50 -29.34 -4.16
CA SER A 98 -7.94 -29.20 -4.29
C SER A 98 -8.38 -27.78 -3.88
N PRO A 99 -9.17 -27.09 -4.72
CA PRO A 99 -9.72 -25.78 -4.37
C PRO A 99 -10.56 -25.85 -3.09
N LEU A 100 -10.53 -24.75 -2.32
CA LEU A 100 -11.48 -24.54 -1.21
C LEU A 100 -12.90 -24.30 -1.74
N GLY A 101 -12.99 -23.64 -2.88
CA GLY A 101 -14.24 -23.29 -3.53
C GLY A 101 -14.06 -22.50 -4.78
N SER A 102 -15.18 -22.24 -5.46
CA SER A 102 -15.24 -21.42 -6.65
C SER A 102 -16.53 -20.61 -6.73
N MET A 103 -16.53 -19.54 -7.51
CA MET A 103 -17.68 -18.71 -7.83
C MET A 103 -17.71 -18.47 -9.33
N SER A 104 -18.92 -18.43 -9.92
CA SER A 104 -19.11 -18.14 -11.35
C SER A 104 -20.21 -17.11 -11.63
N SER A 105 -20.96 -16.72 -10.60
CA SER A 105 -22.08 -15.78 -10.72
C SER A 105 -21.68 -14.37 -10.35
N PRO A 106 -22.07 -13.34 -11.12
CA PRO A 106 -21.84 -11.93 -10.80
C PRO A 106 -22.49 -11.55 -9.45
N GLY A 107 -21.83 -10.65 -8.70
CA GLY A 107 -22.30 -10.15 -7.40
C GLY A 107 -22.30 -11.19 -6.28
N GLN A 108 -21.87 -12.41 -6.55
CA GLN A 108 -21.81 -13.49 -5.58
C GLN A 108 -20.69 -13.28 -4.59
N GLY A 109 -20.96 -13.59 -3.31
CA GLY A 109 -19.96 -13.77 -2.27
C GLY A 109 -19.73 -15.25 -1.97
N TRP A 110 -18.55 -15.57 -1.48
CA TRP A 110 -18.19 -16.89 -0.98
C TRP A 110 -17.44 -16.77 0.35
N ASN A 111 -17.63 -17.74 1.22
CA ASN A 111 -16.83 -17.87 2.44
C ASN A 111 -16.64 -19.33 2.82
N GLY A 112 -15.51 -19.63 3.43
CA GLY A 112 -15.18 -20.98 3.89
C GLY A 112 -13.97 -20.97 4.82
N ASP A 113 -13.87 -22.01 5.64
CA ASP A 113 -12.77 -22.13 6.60
C ASP A 113 -11.49 -22.59 5.90
N THR A 114 -10.38 -21.98 6.24
CA THR A 114 -9.06 -22.41 5.78
C THR A 114 -8.62 -23.67 6.51
N LYS A 115 -8.04 -24.62 5.78
CA LYS A 115 -7.48 -25.83 6.40
C LYS A 115 -6.15 -25.48 7.04
N SER A 116 -5.78 -26.21 8.10
CA SER A 116 -4.55 -25.99 8.90
C SER A 116 -3.23 -26.32 8.16
N SER A 117 -3.06 -25.97 6.91
CA SER A 117 -1.89 -26.36 6.13
C SER A 117 -0.69 -25.43 6.28
N GLY A 118 -0.86 -24.25 6.87
CA GLY A 118 0.19 -23.20 6.92
C GLY A 118 0.53 -22.59 5.56
N ASP A 119 -0.10 -23.05 4.46
CA ASP A 119 0.08 -22.51 3.12
C ASP A 119 -0.83 -21.32 2.87
N ALA A 120 -0.34 -20.33 2.13
CA ALA A 120 -1.17 -19.23 1.66
C ALA A 120 -2.22 -19.74 0.68
N TYR A 121 -3.33 -18.98 0.57
CA TYR A 121 -4.38 -19.24 -0.40
C TYR A 121 -4.36 -18.17 -1.48
N THR A 122 -4.51 -18.60 -2.73
CA THR A 122 -4.71 -17.70 -3.86
C THR A 122 -6.19 -17.58 -4.18
N VAL A 123 -6.63 -16.36 -4.46
CA VAL A 123 -7.94 -16.04 -5.03
C VAL A 123 -7.69 -15.54 -6.43
N ARG A 124 -8.08 -16.32 -7.44
CA ARG A 124 -7.86 -16.02 -8.86
C ARG A 124 -9.19 -15.75 -9.53
N GLY A 125 -9.36 -14.53 -10.02
CA GLY A 125 -10.54 -14.13 -10.80
C GLY A 125 -10.22 -14.00 -12.27
N THR A 126 -11.12 -14.46 -13.15
CA THR A 126 -11.03 -14.32 -14.60
C THR A 126 -12.33 -13.78 -15.17
N GLY A 127 -12.26 -13.12 -16.34
CA GLY A 127 -13.42 -12.55 -17.00
C GLY A 127 -13.99 -11.34 -16.24
N ALA A 128 -15.25 -11.03 -16.49
CA ALA A 128 -15.90 -9.83 -15.95
C ALA A 128 -15.98 -9.84 -14.40
N ILE A 129 -16.11 -11.02 -13.78
CA ILE A 129 -16.20 -11.11 -12.30
C ILE A 129 -14.87 -10.86 -11.57
N ALA A 130 -13.76 -10.73 -12.30
CA ALA A 130 -12.49 -10.28 -11.73
C ALA A 130 -12.48 -8.79 -11.40
N ALA A 131 -13.34 -7.99 -12.03
CA ALA A 131 -13.43 -6.56 -11.77
C ALA A 131 -14.03 -6.30 -10.37
N GLY A 132 -13.26 -5.62 -9.53
CA GLY A 132 -13.66 -5.35 -8.14
C GLY A 132 -13.73 -6.61 -7.26
N LEU A 133 -12.96 -7.64 -7.59
CA LEU A 133 -12.79 -8.81 -6.74
C LEU A 133 -12.02 -8.41 -5.49
N GLU A 134 -12.58 -8.75 -4.32
CA GLU A 134 -11.97 -8.51 -3.01
C GLU A 134 -12.02 -9.77 -2.16
N ALA A 135 -10.98 -9.97 -1.38
CA ALA A 135 -10.87 -11.12 -0.48
C ALA A 135 -10.25 -10.70 0.85
N GLU A 136 -10.69 -11.36 1.91
CA GLU A 136 -10.29 -11.12 3.28
C GLU A 136 -10.13 -12.45 4.02
N GLN A 137 -9.14 -12.54 4.88
CA GLN A 137 -9.00 -13.63 5.84
C GLN A 137 -9.19 -13.10 7.25
N THR A 138 -10.09 -13.70 8.01
CA THR A 138 -10.31 -13.39 9.42
C THR A 138 -9.96 -14.59 10.27
N THR A 139 -9.18 -14.38 11.32
CA THR A 139 -8.80 -15.41 12.30
C THR A 139 -9.38 -15.04 13.66
N TYR A 140 -10.03 -15.99 14.32
CA TYR A 140 -10.60 -15.83 15.66
C TYR A 140 -10.15 -16.94 16.59
N TRP A 141 -9.41 -16.57 17.61
CA TRP A 141 -8.95 -17.46 18.67
C TRP A 141 -9.37 -16.91 20.02
N PRO A 142 -10.36 -17.52 20.69
CA PRO A 142 -10.86 -17.00 21.97
C PRO A 142 -9.87 -17.21 23.13
N GLY A 143 -8.87 -18.08 23.00
CA GLY A 143 -7.90 -18.40 24.05
C GLY A 143 -6.60 -18.97 23.50
N GLY A 144 -5.69 -19.28 24.41
CA GLY A 144 -4.36 -19.83 24.10
C GLY A 144 -3.32 -18.73 23.77
N PRO A 145 -2.11 -19.14 23.32
CA PRO A 145 -1.01 -18.23 23.05
C PRO A 145 -1.27 -17.28 21.86
N ASP A 146 -2.12 -17.70 20.94
CA ASP A 146 -2.51 -16.94 19.75
C ASP A 146 -3.93 -16.34 19.90
N ARG A 147 -4.39 -16.13 21.15
CA ARG A 147 -5.67 -15.48 21.43
C ARG A 147 -5.74 -14.14 20.69
N GLY A 148 -6.84 -13.87 19.97
CA GLY A 148 -7.03 -12.63 19.22
C GLY A 148 -8.15 -12.74 18.19
N LEU A 149 -8.56 -11.59 17.67
CA LEU A 149 -9.35 -11.44 16.47
C LEU A 149 -8.54 -10.61 15.48
N ALA A 150 -8.16 -11.19 14.38
CA ALA A 150 -7.28 -10.55 13.41
C ALA A 150 -7.84 -10.67 11.99
N SER A 151 -7.75 -9.61 11.22
CA SER A 151 -8.20 -9.59 9.83
C SER A 151 -7.09 -9.13 8.90
N ALA A 152 -6.94 -9.84 7.79
CA ALA A 152 -6.03 -9.48 6.71
C ALA A 152 -6.80 -9.32 5.39
N ARG A 153 -6.64 -8.19 4.72
CA ARG A 153 -7.00 -8.09 3.31
C ARG A 153 -6.02 -8.92 2.49
N CYS A 154 -6.53 -9.78 1.62
CA CYS A 154 -5.67 -10.58 0.76
C CYS A 154 -4.92 -9.67 -0.22
N ALA A 155 -3.61 -9.80 -0.27
CA ALA A 155 -2.73 -8.87 -0.97
C ALA A 155 -2.55 -9.26 -2.43
N ALA A 156 -2.65 -8.29 -3.34
CA ALA A 156 -2.14 -8.46 -4.70
C ALA A 156 -0.60 -8.48 -4.67
N PRO A 157 0.05 -9.36 -5.48
CA PRO A 157 1.51 -9.34 -5.60
C PRO A 157 2.03 -7.98 -6.07
N GLY A 158 3.13 -7.55 -5.47
CA GLY A 158 3.77 -6.26 -5.75
C GLY A 158 5.29 -6.35 -5.67
N THR A 159 5.95 -5.23 -5.93
CA THR A 159 7.42 -5.12 -5.97
C THR A 159 7.98 -4.22 -4.86
N ASP A 160 7.17 -3.36 -4.26
CA ASP A 160 7.54 -2.46 -3.18
C ASP A 160 6.35 -2.35 -2.20
N LEU A 161 6.52 -2.87 -1.00
CA LEU A 161 5.45 -3.04 -0.03
C LEU A 161 5.93 -2.54 1.33
N TRP A 162 5.09 -1.75 2.01
CA TRP A 162 5.41 -1.18 3.31
C TRP A 162 4.43 -1.61 4.38
N PHE A 163 4.97 -1.88 5.58
CA PHE A 163 4.21 -2.21 6.78
C PHE A 163 4.72 -1.38 7.95
N LEU A 164 3.81 -0.82 8.72
CA LEU A 164 4.11 -0.02 9.90
C LEU A 164 3.47 -0.69 11.12
N GLY A 165 4.25 -0.97 12.15
CA GLY A 165 3.73 -1.69 13.30
C GLY A 165 4.78 -1.91 14.40
N PRO A 166 4.58 -2.92 15.27
CA PRO A 166 5.49 -3.17 16.37
C PRO A 166 6.81 -3.75 15.90
N GLY A 167 7.86 -3.43 16.62
CA GLY A 167 9.15 -4.13 16.54
C GLY A 167 9.23 -5.31 17.52
N PRO A 168 10.34 -6.08 17.49
CA PRO A 168 10.52 -7.25 18.34
C PRO A 168 10.57 -6.99 19.86
N THR A 169 10.78 -5.75 20.32
CA THR A 169 10.63 -5.42 21.74
C THR A 169 9.18 -5.29 22.18
N ALA A 170 8.28 -4.99 21.26
CA ALA A 170 6.85 -4.83 21.54
C ALA A 170 6.03 -6.05 21.14
N ALA A 171 6.57 -6.94 20.28
CA ALA A 171 5.94 -8.16 19.82
C ALA A 171 6.79 -9.37 20.15
N ASP A 172 6.21 -10.43 20.75
CA ASP A 172 6.89 -11.71 21.00
C ASP A 172 7.31 -12.40 19.70
N ARG A 173 6.59 -12.12 18.62
CA ARG A 173 6.83 -12.73 17.33
C ARG A 173 6.31 -11.85 16.20
N LEU A 174 7.15 -11.64 15.19
CA LEU A 174 6.82 -11.02 13.92
C LEU A 174 7.18 -11.99 12.80
N ASP A 175 6.17 -12.46 12.08
CA ASP A 175 6.35 -13.35 10.94
C ASP A 175 5.92 -12.62 9.65
N LEU A 176 6.85 -12.54 8.71
CA LEU A 176 6.61 -12.03 7.36
C LEU A 176 6.39 -13.23 6.43
N TYR A 177 5.22 -13.26 5.80
CA TYR A 177 4.82 -14.25 4.81
C TYR A 177 5.06 -13.67 3.42
N LEU A 178 5.97 -14.28 2.65
CA LEU A 178 6.29 -13.92 1.28
C LEU A 178 5.79 -15.02 0.36
N THR A 179 4.78 -14.72 -0.45
CA THR A 179 4.19 -15.71 -1.37
C THR A 179 4.43 -15.31 -2.81
N ASN A 180 5.11 -16.17 -3.54
CA ASN A 180 5.28 -16.08 -4.98
C ASN A 180 4.20 -16.91 -5.67
N VAL A 181 3.40 -16.28 -6.53
CA VAL A 181 2.32 -16.93 -7.30
C VAL A 181 2.63 -17.09 -8.77
N ASP A 182 3.83 -16.73 -9.18
CA ASP A 182 4.33 -16.77 -10.55
C ASP A 182 5.24 -18.00 -10.78
N ALA A 183 5.44 -18.37 -12.05
CA ALA A 183 6.26 -19.51 -12.44
C ALA A 183 7.78 -19.26 -12.34
N GLN A 184 8.19 -18.01 -12.17
CA GLN A 184 9.59 -17.63 -12.00
C GLN A 184 9.89 -17.35 -10.54
N PRO A 185 11.11 -17.64 -10.05
CA PRO A 185 11.49 -17.29 -8.69
C PRO A 185 11.53 -15.76 -8.52
N ALA A 186 11.20 -15.31 -7.31
CA ALA A 186 11.35 -13.92 -6.90
C ALA A 186 12.55 -13.80 -5.94
N SER A 187 13.16 -12.61 -5.91
CA SER A 187 14.21 -12.26 -4.96
C SER A 187 13.78 -10.99 -4.22
N VAL A 188 13.88 -11.02 -2.88
CA VAL A 188 13.35 -9.99 -2.00
C VAL A 188 14.46 -9.40 -1.15
N ASN A 189 14.48 -8.07 -1.05
CA ASN A 189 15.25 -7.34 -0.06
C ASN A 189 14.29 -6.84 1.05
N LEU A 190 14.70 -7.00 2.29
CA LEU A 190 14.04 -6.41 3.46
C LEU A 190 14.90 -5.26 3.96
N THR A 191 14.27 -4.14 4.27
CA THR A 191 14.85 -3.02 5.00
C THR A 191 13.88 -2.59 6.07
N ALA A 192 14.39 -2.03 7.17
CA ALA A 192 13.56 -1.55 8.25
C ALA A 192 14.09 -0.24 8.83
N LEU A 193 13.16 0.61 9.23
CA LEU A 193 13.42 1.84 9.98
C LEU A 193 12.87 1.66 11.38
N SER A 194 13.58 2.17 12.38
CA SER A 194 13.19 2.14 13.79
C SER A 194 13.04 3.55 14.36
N GLY A 195 12.72 3.67 15.64
CA GLY A 195 12.71 4.96 16.31
C GLY A 195 14.11 5.59 16.47
N GLU A 196 15.18 4.82 16.28
CA GLU A 196 16.57 5.26 16.42
C GLU A 196 17.26 5.48 15.06
N GLY A 197 16.57 5.18 13.94
CA GLY A 197 17.10 5.32 12.60
C GLY A 197 16.97 4.06 11.74
N PRO A 198 17.63 4.04 10.56
CA PRO A 198 17.64 2.90 9.68
C PRO A 198 18.40 1.73 10.32
N LEU A 199 17.86 0.53 10.16
CA LEU A 199 18.51 -0.70 10.59
C LEU A 199 19.35 -1.23 9.42
N ASP A 200 20.53 -0.62 9.21
CA ASP A 200 21.43 -0.99 8.11
C ASP A 200 22.16 -2.30 8.43
N THR A 201 21.89 -3.31 7.63
CA THR A 201 22.47 -4.65 7.75
C THR A 201 22.59 -5.29 6.37
N PRO A 202 23.62 -6.13 6.14
CA PRO A 202 23.66 -7.00 4.97
C PRO A 202 22.59 -8.09 5.01
N ASP A 203 22.03 -8.36 6.18
CA ASP A 203 20.96 -9.34 6.38
C ASP A 203 19.65 -8.90 5.67
N GLY A 204 18.77 -9.86 5.38
CA GLY A 204 17.52 -9.60 4.69
C GLY A 204 17.65 -9.34 3.19
N ARG A 205 18.84 -9.41 2.61
CA ARG A 205 19.08 -9.17 1.18
C ARG A 205 18.98 -10.45 0.36
N ALA A 206 18.48 -10.31 -0.87
CA ALA A 206 18.39 -11.37 -1.89
C ALA A 206 17.70 -12.65 -1.38
N THR A 207 16.71 -12.52 -0.49
CA THR A 207 15.93 -13.65 0.03
C THR A 207 15.13 -14.29 -1.10
N PRO A 208 15.42 -15.55 -1.49
CA PRO A 208 14.75 -16.21 -2.60
C PRO A 208 13.36 -16.71 -2.18
N VAL A 209 12.36 -16.52 -3.06
CA VAL A 209 11.03 -17.10 -2.93
C VAL A 209 10.75 -17.94 -4.16
N ALA A 210 10.73 -19.26 -4.00
CA ALA A 210 10.54 -20.20 -5.10
C ALA A 210 9.15 -20.04 -5.76
N PRO A 211 8.99 -20.47 -7.03
CA PRO A 211 7.68 -20.43 -7.71
C PRO A 211 6.59 -21.13 -6.91
N TYR A 212 5.41 -20.53 -6.87
CA TYR A 212 4.19 -21.07 -6.23
C TYR A 212 4.36 -21.45 -4.75
N THR A 213 5.32 -20.84 -4.02
CA THR A 213 5.57 -21.12 -2.61
C THR A 213 5.35 -19.91 -1.72
N THR A 214 5.12 -20.20 -0.44
CA THR A 214 5.16 -19.22 0.64
C THR A 214 6.41 -19.46 1.47
N ARG A 215 7.22 -18.42 1.65
CA ARG A 215 8.33 -18.40 2.61
C ARG A 215 7.94 -17.57 3.80
N VAL A 216 8.09 -18.12 5.00
CA VAL A 216 7.88 -17.40 6.25
C VAL A 216 9.22 -16.97 6.81
N VAL A 217 9.41 -15.68 6.98
CA VAL A 217 10.62 -15.05 7.51
C VAL A 217 10.30 -14.46 8.88
N ARG A 218 11.02 -14.92 9.92
CA ARG A 218 10.88 -14.37 11.26
C ARG A 218 11.74 -13.13 11.42
N ILE A 219 11.11 -11.97 11.61
CA ILE A 219 11.82 -10.71 11.86
C ILE A 219 12.52 -10.78 13.22
N GLY A 220 13.81 -10.51 13.22
CA GLY A 220 14.70 -10.65 14.41
C GLY A 220 15.01 -12.09 14.81
N GLY A 221 14.60 -13.09 14.02
CA GLY A 221 14.81 -14.51 14.34
C GLY A 221 15.82 -15.22 13.45
N SER A 222 16.18 -14.63 12.33
CA SER A 222 17.15 -15.20 11.37
C SER A 222 17.82 -14.07 10.58
N PRO A 223 18.95 -14.33 9.91
CA PRO A 223 19.58 -13.35 9.02
C PRO A 223 18.62 -12.84 7.92
N GLU A 224 17.79 -13.71 7.33
CA GLU A 224 16.82 -13.27 6.33
C GLU A 224 15.78 -12.30 6.91
N GLY A 225 15.54 -12.33 8.23
CA GLY A 225 14.66 -11.44 8.98
C GLY A 225 15.41 -10.29 9.66
N LEU A 226 16.47 -9.76 9.05
CA LEU A 226 17.28 -8.63 9.53
C LEU A 226 18.16 -8.95 10.77
N GLY A 227 18.32 -10.22 11.13
CA GLY A 227 19.20 -10.64 12.21
C GLY A 227 18.90 -10.00 13.57
N ASP A 228 19.97 -9.75 14.34
CA ASP A 228 19.85 -9.23 15.71
C ASP A 228 19.63 -7.72 15.79
N ILE A 229 20.00 -6.97 14.76
CA ILE A 229 19.92 -5.50 14.77
C ILE A 229 18.48 -4.98 14.99
N VAL A 230 17.48 -5.71 14.48
CA VAL A 230 16.09 -5.32 14.60
C VAL A 230 15.51 -5.59 16.00
N LYS A 231 16.18 -6.39 16.84
CA LYS A 231 15.64 -6.84 18.13
C LYS A 231 15.42 -5.71 19.16
N THR A 232 16.10 -4.58 19.01
CA THR A 232 15.97 -3.43 19.91
C THR A 232 14.80 -2.51 19.56
N ALA A 233 14.24 -2.66 18.36
CA ALA A 233 13.19 -1.77 17.87
C ALA A 233 11.85 -2.01 18.61
N ALA A 234 11.22 -0.93 19.05
CA ALA A 234 9.88 -0.94 19.64
C ALA A 234 8.78 -0.80 18.57
N ASP A 235 8.98 0.07 17.61
CA ASP A 235 8.13 0.26 16.45
C ASP A 235 8.99 0.14 15.17
N LEU A 236 8.43 -0.38 14.09
CA LEU A 236 9.11 -0.62 12.82
C LEU A 236 8.29 -0.10 11.64
N ALA A 237 9.00 0.48 10.65
CA ALA A 237 8.55 0.53 9.27
C ALA A 237 9.36 -0.51 8.47
N LEU A 238 8.70 -1.57 8.04
CA LEU A 238 9.30 -2.67 7.27
C LEU A 238 8.99 -2.48 5.79
N ARG A 239 10.03 -2.47 4.96
CA ARG A 239 9.93 -2.45 3.50
C ARG A 239 10.28 -3.81 2.93
N VAL A 240 9.43 -4.30 2.05
CA VAL A 240 9.62 -5.53 1.26
C VAL A 240 9.78 -5.12 -0.20
N GLN A 241 10.97 -5.17 -0.73
CA GLN A 241 11.29 -4.76 -2.10
C GLN A 241 11.81 -5.96 -2.90
N THR A 242 11.26 -6.22 -4.09
CA THR A 242 11.78 -7.26 -4.97
C THR A 242 12.85 -6.71 -5.89
N THR A 243 13.94 -7.47 -6.06
CA THR A 243 14.96 -7.23 -7.08
C THR A 243 14.67 -8.00 -8.36
N SER A 244 13.87 -9.07 -8.26
CA SER A 244 13.33 -9.80 -9.41
C SER A 244 11.99 -10.42 -9.05
N GLY A 245 11.09 -10.53 -10.01
CA GLY A 245 9.74 -11.04 -9.80
C GLY A 245 8.87 -10.10 -8.97
N ARG A 246 7.83 -10.65 -8.37
CA ARG A 246 6.91 -9.97 -7.46
C ARG A 246 6.41 -10.94 -6.39
N VAL A 247 6.05 -10.43 -5.23
CA VAL A 247 5.52 -11.26 -4.14
C VAL A 247 4.28 -10.62 -3.52
N ALA A 248 3.38 -11.43 -3.01
CA ALA A 248 2.43 -10.97 -2.02
C ALA A 248 3.09 -11.07 -0.64
N ALA A 249 2.95 -10.03 0.17
CA ALA A 249 3.50 -10.00 1.51
C ALA A 249 2.40 -9.73 2.54
N SER A 250 2.50 -10.38 3.70
CA SER A 250 1.66 -10.14 4.87
C SER A 250 2.52 -10.27 6.14
N VAL A 251 2.31 -9.40 7.12
CA VAL A 251 3.05 -9.41 8.38
C VAL A 251 2.09 -9.74 9.51
N ARG A 252 2.40 -10.80 10.27
CA ARG A 252 1.65 -11.20 11.46
C ARG A 252 2.45 -10.85 12.71
N ALA A 253 1.84 -10.08 13.60
CA ALA A 253 2.35 -9.77 14.91
C ALA A 253 1.65 -10.61 15.97
N ARG A 254 2.42 -11.19 16.91
CA ARG A 254 1.93 -11.73 18.17
C ARG A 254 2.50 -10.88 19.31
N ILE A 255 1.61 -10.22 20.04
CA ILE A 255 1.98 -9.22 21.06
C ILE A 255 2.10 -9.84 22.46
N GLY A 256 2.13 -11.13 22.56
CA GLY A 256 2.19 -11.92 23.79
C GLY A 256 0.87 -12.56 24.18
N ALA A 257 0.91 -13.51 25.12
CA ALA A 257 -0.23 -14.36 25.48
C ALA A 257 -1.47 -13.61 26.04
N LYS A 258 -1.34 -12.31 26.35
CA LYS A 258 -2.42 -11.49 26.89
C LYS A 258 -2.85 -10.33 25.99
N ARG A 259 -2.16 -10.11 24.86
CA ARG A 259 -2.40 -8.97 23.97
C ARG A 259 -2.78 -9.35 22.54
N GLY A 260 -2.86 -10.62 22.25
CA GLY A 260 -3.41 -11.11 21.01
C GLY A 260 -2.46 -11.16 19.83
N ILE A 261 -3.08 -11.49 18.71
CA ILE A 261 -2.45 -11.51 17.37
C ILE A 261 -3.10 -10.43 16.51
N GLU A 262 -2.32 -9.89 15.56
CA GLU A 262 -2.89 -9.03 14.52
C GLU A 262 -2.10 -9.17 13.21
N TRP A 263 -2.79 -8.92 12.10
CA TRP A 263 -2.16 -8.71 10.80
C TRP A 263 -1.93 -7.22 10.58
N LEU A 264 -0.69 -6.86 10.26
CA LEU A 264 -0.37 -5.46 9.94
C LEU A 264 -0.97 -5.12 8.57
N PRO A 265 -1.79 -4.07 8.47
CA PRO A 265 -2.29 -3.64 7.17
C PRO A 265 -1.13 -3.08 6.32
N ARG A 266 -1.17 -3.39 5.02
CA ARG A 266 -0.23 -2.78 4.08
C ARG A 266 -0.47 -1.26 4.06
N SER A 267 0.59 -0.48 4.21
CA SER A 267 0.55 0.97 4.05
C SER A 267 0.37 1.36 2.59
N ALA A 268 -0.26 2.51 2.35
CA ALA A 268 -0.14 3.21 1.08
C ALA A 268 1.34 3.57 0.82
N GLU A 269 1.65 3.92 -0.41
CA GLU A 269 2.99 4.44 -0.76
C GLU A 269 3.27 5.74 0.00
N PRO A 270 4.56 6.05 0.29
CA PRO A 270 4.92 7.30 0.96
C PRO A 270 4.42 8.51 0.18
N ALA A 271 3.78 9.46 0.87
CA ALA A 271 3.22 10.67 0.25
C ALA A 271 3.28 11.87 1.21
N THR A 272 3.21 13.08 0.66
CA THR A 272 3.21 14.32 1.44
C THR A 272 1.85 14.65 2.06
N SER A 273 0.79 13.97 1.63
CA SER A 273 -0.54 14.09 2.22
C SER A 273 -1.15 12.70 2.38
N VAL A 274 -1.33 12.27 3.61
CA VAL A 274 -1.86 10.95 3.95
C VAL A 274 -2.99 11.08 4.96
N LEU A 275 -3.92 10.13 4.93
CA LEU A 275 -4.98 10.03 5.93
C LEU A 275 -5.08 8.60 6.44
N VAL A 276 -5.02 8.47 7.75
CA VAL A 276 -5.16 7.22 8.50
C VAL A 276 -6.60 7.12 9.01
N PRO A 277 -7.46 6.32 8.39
CA PRO A 277 -8.85 6.17 8.80
C PRO A 277 -9.00 5.14 9.91
N GLY A 278 -10.12 5.20 10.61
CA GLY A 278 -10.60 4.11 11.45
C GLY A 278 -9.88 3.95 12.78
N VAL A 279 -9.30 5.01 13.34
CA VAL A 279 -8.87 4.99 14.73
C VAL A 279 -10.10 4.68 15.59
N PRO A 280 -10.14 3.53 16.31
CA PRO A 280 -11.36 3.08 16.95
C PRO A 280 -11.71 3.91 18.18
N GLY A 281 -12.99 4.09 18.43
CA GLY A 281 -13.52 4.71 19.65
C GLY A 281 -13.44 3.79 20.88
N GLY A 282 -13.89 4.28 22.03
CA GLY A 282 -13.95 3.56 23.29
C GLY A 282 -12.70 3.73 24.19
N ALA A 283 -12.53 2.86 25.17
CA ALA A 283 -11.39 2.87 26.10
C ALA A 283 -10.13 2.30 25.44
N GLY A 284 -8.96 2.55 26.05
CA GLY A 284 -7.66 1.99 25.62
C GLY A 284 -6.71 3.06 25.10
N LYS A 285 -5.50 2.67 24.77
CA LYS A 285 -4.45 3.57 24.27
C LYS A 285 -4.43 3.57 22.73
N ARG A 286 -4.19 4.73 22.13
CA ARG A 286 -3.97 4.89 20.68
C ARG A 286 -2.71 5.69 20.46
N ARG A 287 -1.90 5.22 19.53
CA ARG A 287 -0.67 5.88 19.11
C ARG A 287 -0.70 6.05 17.62
N LEU A 288 -0.38 7.24 17.14
CA LEU A 288 -0.06 7.49 15.75
C LEU A 288 1.39 7.02 15.52
N LEU A 289 1.60 6.28 14.45
CA LEU A 289 2.92 5.88 13.97
C LEU A 289 3.19 6.62 12.67
N VAL A 290 4.33 7.29 12.57
CA VAL A 290 4.75 8.01 11.37
C VAL A 290 6.16 7.60 11.04
N SER A 291 6.44 7.32 9.77
CA SER A 291 7.79 7.03 9.29
C SER A 291 8.16 7.96 8.14
N VAL A 292 9.39 8.43 8.16
CA VAL A 292 10.00 9.23 7.08
C VAL A 292 11.01 8.34 6.38
N PRO A 293 10.69 7.77 5.21
CA PRO A 293 11.59 6.83 4.52
C PRO A 293 12.69 7.50 3.70
N GLY A 294 12.69 8.82 3.57
CA GLY A 294 13.70 9.60 2.85
C GLY A 294 14.80 10.12 3.76
N ASP A 295 15.83 10.71 3.14
CA ASP A 295 17.07 11.15 3.76
C ASP A 295 16.97 12.53 4.44
N ASP A 296 15.83 13.22 4.29
CA ASP A 296 15.55 14.52 4.90
C ASP A 296 14.49 14.41 6.00
N ASP A 297 14.65 15.16 7.08
CA ASP A 297 13.64 15.32 8.14
C ASP A 297 12.33 15.86 7.56
N ALA A 298 11.21 15.41 8.11
CA ALA A 298 9.89 15.85 7.69
C ALA A 298 9.22 16.70 8.77
N ARG A 299 8.66 17.84 8.35
CA ARG A 299 7.77 18.65 9.18
C ARG A 299 6.32 18.35 8.82
N ILE A 300 5.57 17.84 9.79
CA ILE A 300 4.26 17.23 9.58
C ILE A 300 3.20 17.99 10.38
N ARG A 301 2.17 18.47 9.69
CA ARG A 301 0.96 19.00 10.33
C ARG A 301 -0.01 17.87 10.61
N VAL A 302 -0.48 17.79 11.84
CA VAL A 302 -1.41 16.76 12.31
C VAL A 302 -2.79 17.37 12.51
N GLN A 303 -3.81 16.73 11.94
CA GLN A 303 -5.21 17.07 12.13
C GLN A 303 -6.00 15.82 12.50
N VAL A 304 -6.70 15.85 13.61
CA VAL A 304 -7.61 14.79 14.06
C VAL A 304 -9.02 15.13 13.61
N ILE A 305 -9.72 14.17 13.02
CA ILE A 305 -11.09 14.32 12.51
C ILE A 305 -12.00 13.35 13.28
N THR A 306 -12.86 13.92 14.15
CA THR A 306 -13.79 13.18 15.00
C THR A 306 -15.24 13.43 14.58
N PRO A 307 -16.24 12.80 15.22
CA PRO A 307 -17.64 13.16 15.03
C PRO A 307 -17.95 14.63 15.38
N GLY A 308 -17.16 15.24 16.28
CA GLY A 308 -17.30 16.65 16.66
C GLY A 308 -16.71 17.64 15.67
N GLY A 309 -15.90 17.19 14.72
CA GLY A 309 -15.22 18.01 13.72
C GLY A 309 -13.72 17.73 13.66
N ALA A 310 -13.04 18.49 12.79
CA ALA A 310 -11.61 18.44 12.57
C ALA A 310 -10.89 19.51 13.41
N PHE A 311 -9.80 19.15 14.05
CA PHE A 311 -8.98 20.06 14.86
C PHE A 311 -7.52 19.61 14.90
N ALA A 312 -6.64 20.55 15.21
CA ALA A 312 -5.23 20.27 15.49
C ALA A 312 -5.08 19.88 16.97
N PRO A 313 -4.43 18.76 17.32
CA PRO A 313 -4.24 18.36 18.72
C PRO A 313 -3.30 19.34 19.43
N GLN A 314 -3.67 19.79 20.61
CA GLN A 314 -2.88 20.74 21.37
C GLN A 314 -1.50 20.17 21.71
N GLY A 315 -0.45 20.89 21.34
CA GLY A 315 0.95 20.48 21.56
C GLY A 315 1.44 19.34 20.63
N GLN A 316 0.61 18.94 19.66
CA GLN A 316 0.92 17.90 18.66
C GLN A 316 0.40 18.30 17.27
N ASP A 317 0.12 19.56 17.06
CA ASP A 317 -0.34 20.14 15.79
C ASP A 317 0.73 20.11 14.69
N VAL A 318 2.00 20.17 15.11
CA VAL A 318 3.18 20.00 14.27
C VAL A 318 4.08 18.95 14.89
N LEU A 319 4.52 18.00 14.08
CA LEU A 319 5.47 16.96 14.43
C LEU A 319 6.70 17.12 13.53
N ASP A 320 7.87 17.29 14.12
CA ASP A 320 9.14 17.18 13.43
C ASP A 320 9.62 15.73 13.55
N ALA A 321 9.66 15.02 12.44
CA ALA A 321 10.02 13.60 12.37
C ALA A 321 11.37 13.46 11.67
N PRO A 322 12.38 12.87 12.33
CA PRO A 322 13.69 12.68 11.73
C PRO A 322 13.65 11.77 10.49
N ALA A 323 14.58 12.01 9.57
CA ALA A 323 14.81 11.19 8.41
C ALA A 323 15.05 9.72 8.81
N GLU A 324 14.60 8.81 7.96
CA GLU A 324 14.82 7.37 8.10
C GLU A 324 14.39 6.77 9.46
N THR A 325 13.38 7.39 10.13
CA THR A 325 12.91 6.94 11.45
C THR A 325 11.43 6.57 11.47
N VAL A 326 11.02 5.98 12.61
CA VAL A 326 9.63 5.82 13.02
C VAL A 326 9.38 6.63 14.28
N THR A 327 8.48 7.60 14.21
CA THR A 327 8.04 8.40 15.35
C THR A 327 6.67 7.91 15.83
N SER A 328 6.51 7.76 17.14
CA SER A 328 5.26 7.33 17.79
C SER A 328 4.69 8.46 18.65
N VAL A 329 3.42 8.82 18.42
CA VAL A 329 2.75 9.96 19.09
C VAL A 329 1.46 9.47 19.76
N PRO A 330 1.25 9.71 21.09
CA PRO A 330 0.00 9.33 21.75
C PRO A 330 -1.18 10.18 21.25
N LEU A 331 -2.32 9.57 21.02
CA LEU A 331 -3.54 10.23 20.53
C LEU A 331 -4.65 10.32 21.59
N ASP A 332 -4.51 9.69 22.75
CA ASP A 332 -5.60 9.50 23.72
C ASP A 332 -6.22 10.81 24.19
N GLY A 333 -5.37 11.80 24.52
CA GLY A 333 -5.82 13.12 24.94
C GLY A 333 -6.67 13.84 23.89
N ALA A 334 -6.29 13.71 22.62
CA ALA A 334 -7.01 14.32 21.50
C ALA A 334 -8.33 13.63 21.19
N LEU A 335 -8.38 12.30 21.31
CA LEU A 335 -9.55 11.49 20.87
C LEU A 335 -10.69 11.52 21.89
N SER A 336 -10.40 11.63 23.17
CA SER A 336 -11.40 11.55 24.25
C SER A 336 -12.35 10.33 24.10
N GLY A 337 -11.83 9.20 23.68
CA GLY A 337 -12.60 7.96 23.44
C GLY A 337 -13.50 7.95 22.20
N LYS A 338 -13.43 8.93 21.32
CA LYS A 338 -14.19 8.98 20.07
C LYS A 338 -13.45 8.26 18.93
N ALA A 339 -14.20 7.65 18.02
CA ALA A 339 -13.66 7.19 16.76
C ALA A 339 -13.18 8.38 15.91
N ALA A 340 -12.09 8.20 15.17
CA ALA A 340 -11.48 9.28 14.43
C ALA A 340 -10.73 8.81 13.17
N ALA A 341 -10.32 9.80 12.37
CA ALA A 341 -9.25 9.67 11.41
C ALA A 341 -8.16 10.71 11.70
N VAL A 342 -6.95 10.44 11.26
CA VAL A 342 -5.83 11.38 11.39
C VAL A 342 -5.34 11.75 10.00
N ARG A 343 -5.41 13.04 9.68
CA ARG A 343 -4.85 13.60 8.45
C ARG A 343 -3.48 14.19 8.74
N LEU A 344 -2.52 13.87 7.89
CA LEU A 344 -1.16 14.36 7.97
C LEU A 344 -0.80 15.07 6.66
N THR A 345 -0.17 16.23 6.78
CA THR A 345 0.38 16.97 5.63
C THR A 345 1.82 17.32 5.96
N ALA A 346 2.73 16.81 5.17
CA ALA A 346 4.17 16.92 5.37
C ALA A 346 4.85 17.60 4.18
N ASP A 347 6.04 18.13 4.40
CA ASP A 347 6.90 18.68 3.35
C ASP A 347 7.77 17.62 2.66
N ARG A 348 7.82 16.41 3.22
CA ARG A 348 8.48 15.22 2.67
C ARG A 348 7.52 14.04 2.64
N PRO A 349 7.71 13.04 1.75
CA PRO A 349 6.90 11.83 1.74
C PRO A 349 7.00 11.06 3.06
N ILE A 350 5.86 10.69 3.63
CA ILE A 350 5.74 9.95 4.89
C ILE A 350 4.85 8.71 4.73
N LEU A 351 5.06 7.75 5.60
CA LEU A 351 4.13 6.68 5.90
C LEU A 351 3.43 6.97 7.22
N ALA A 352 2.18 6.57 7.35
CA ALA A 352 1.45 6.71 8.60
C ALA A 352 0.50 5.54 8.88
N GLY A 353 0.33 5.26 10.17
CA GLY A 353 -0.56 4.25 10.69
C GLY A 353 -0.91 4.53 12.14
N PHE A 354 -1.65 3.65 12.77
CA PHE A 354 -1.89 3.69 14.21
C PHE A 354 -1.78 2.31 14.85
N ALA A 355 -1.51 2.30 16.14
CA ALA A 355 -1.69 1.17 17.04
C ALA A 355 -2.77 1.53 18.04
N ALA A 356 -3.73 0.63 18.26
CA ALA A 356 -4.82 0.81 19.23
C ALA A 356 -4.88 -0.40 20.16
N ASP A 357 -4.60 -0.16 21.46
CA ASP A 357 -4.75 -1.17 22.52
C ASP A 357 -6.13 -1.03 23.15
N ARG A 358 -6.83 -2.15 23.36
CA ARG A 358 -8.07 -2.17 24.12
C ARG A 358 -8.20 -3.45 24.93
N GLY A 359 -8.13 -3.30 26.26
CA GLY A 359 -8.11 -4.44 27.16
C GLY A 359 -6.89 -5.33 26.93
N ALA A 360 -7.13 -6.56 26.54
CA ALA A 360 -6.11 -7.56 26.27
C ALA A 360 -5.89 -7.80 24.75
N ASP A 361 -6.30 -6.87 23.90
CA ASP A 361 -6.14 -6.98 22.46
C ASP A 361 -5.58 -5.70 21.83
N ILE A 362 -5.07 -5.81 20.62
CA ILE A 362 -4.46 -4.71 19.87
C ILE A 362 -4.87 -4.78 18.39
N ALA A 363 -5.07 -3.63 17.78
CA ALA A 363 -5.27 -3.52 16.34
C ALA A 363 -4.34 -2.46 15.74
N TYR A 364 -4.00 -2.64 14.48
CA TYR A 364 -3.21 -1.70 13.69
C TYR A 364 -4.03 -1.18 12.51
N GLY A 365 -3.81 0.08 12.15
CA GLY A 365 -4.36 0.69 10.95
C GLY A 365 -3.27 1.37 10.14
N ALA A 366 -3.53 1.58 8.87
CA ALA A 366 -2.61 2.25 7.95
C ALA A 366 -3.33 3.32 7.13
N ALA A 367 -2.57 4.29 6.63
CA ALA A 367 -3.06 5.26 5.67
C ALA A 367 -3.54 4.57 4.38
N THR A 368 -4.62 5.10 3.81
CA THR A 368 -5.24 4.54 2.60
C THR A 368 -5.53 5.63 1.58
N ALA A 369 -5.77 5.19 0.33
CA ALA A 369 -6.41 6.03 -0.67
C ALA A 369 -7.91 6.21 -0.35
N PRO A 370 -8.52 7.35 -0.71
CA PRO A 370 -9.94 7.58 -0.52
C PRO A 370 -10.79 6.77 -1.50
N LEU A 371 -12.01 6.46 -1.08
CA LEU A 371 -13.08 6.06 -1.98
C LEU A 371 -13.60 7.31 -2.69
N ALA A 372 -13.47 7.38 -4.00
CA ALA A 372 -14.02 8.44 -4.81
C ALA A 372 -15.51 8.22 -5.07
N ALA A 373 -16.22 9.26 -5.51
CA ALA A 373 -17.61 9.15 -5.92
C ALA A 373 -17.78 8.04 -6.99
N GLY A 374 -18.67 7.08 -6.71
CA GLY A 374 -18.89 5.90 -7.56
C GLY A 374 -17.80 4.82 -7.47
N GLY A 375 -16.68 5.06 -6.76
CA GLY A 375 -15.63 4.08 -6.53
C GLY A 375 -15.97 3.18 -5.33
N PRO A 376 -16.16 1.88 -5.52
CA PRO A 376 -16.55 0.98 -4.45
C PRO A 376 -15.37 0.59 -3.55
N GLY A 377 -15.68 0.40 -2.25
CA GLY A 377 -14.88 -0.37 -1.31
C GLY A 377 -15.64 -1.61 -0.87
N VAL A 378 -14.94 -2.63 -0.43
CA VAL A 378 -15.55 -3.88 0.03
C VAL A 378 -14.88 -4.37 1.29
N VAL A 379 -15.68 -4.91 2.22
CA VAL A 379 -15.24 -5.81 3.28
C VAL A 379 -16.04 -7.10 3.19
N ALA A 380 -15.35 -8.22 3.09
CA ALA A 380 -15.96 -9.49 2.73
C ALA A 380 -16.44 -10.31 3.94
N ASP A 381 -15.88 -10.09 5.13
CA ASP A 381 -16.26 -10.82 6.36
C ASP A 381 -16.68 -9.85 7.46
N ASN A 382 -17.98 -9.79 7.74
CA ASN A 382 -18.56 -8.95 8.77
C ASN A 382 -19.32 -9.78 9.83
N ARG A 383 -18.76 -10.91 10.20
CA ARG A 383 -19.21 -11.67 11.37
C ARG A 383 -19.01 -10.85 12.64
N PHE A 384 -19.62 -11.25 13.73
CA PHE A 384 -19.52 -10.59 15.03
C PHE A 384 -20.12 -9.17 15.04
N ASP A 385 -19.64 -8.32 15.93
CA ASP A 385 -20.03 -6.92 15.99
C ASP A 385 -19.17 -6.12 15.02
N SER A 386 -19.77 -5.68 13.92
CA SER A 386 -19.06 -4.99 12.84
C SER A 386 -19.57 -3.57 12.68
N SER A 387 -18.65 -2.61 12.62
CA SER A 387 -18.96 -1.21 12.33
C SER A 387 -18.02 -0.63 11.28
N LEU A 388 -18.52 0.37 10.55
CA LEU A 388 -17.73 1.19 9.63
C LEU A 388 -17.39 2.52 10.31
N VAL A 389 -16.13 2.92 10.21
CA VAL A 389 -15.69 4.28 10.54
C VAL A 389 -15.44 4.99 9.21
N LEU A 390 -16.30 5.98 8.90
CA LEU A 390 -16.30 6.74 7.66
C LEU A 390 -15.89 8.18 7.94
N THR A 391 -14.96 8.73 7.16
CA THR A 391 -14.47 10.10 7.30
C THR A 391 -14.52 10.82 5.98
N ALA A 392 -15.12 12.03 5.95
CA ALA A 392 -15.18 12.92 4.80
C ALA A 392 -14.38 14.21 5.11
N PRO A 393 -13.06 14.23 4.81
CA PRO A 393 -12.18 15.31 5.31
C PRO A 393 -12.37 16.65 4.60
N PHE A 394 -12.82 16.67 3.33
CA PHE A 394 -12.82 17.87 2.50
C PHE A 394 -14.21 18.35 2.09
N GLY A 395 -15.15 17.46 1.88
CA GLY A 395 -16.51 17.73 1.43
C GLY A 395 -17.46 16.73 2.05
N ALA A 396 -18.72 17.12 2.19
CA ALA A 396 -19.76 16.21 2.66
C ALA A 396 -19.92 15.02 1.70
N ALA A 397 -20.31 13.88 2.23
CA ALA A 397 -20.51 12.68 1.44
C ALA A 397 -21.76 11.93 1.88
N THR A 398 -22.44 11.31 0.93
CA THR A 398 -23.47 10.30 1.17
C THR A 398 -22.95 8.98 0.65
N VAL A 399 -22.87 8.00 1.54
CA VAL A 399 -22.31 6.69 1.24
C VAL A 399 -23.44 5.66 1.27
N GLU A 400 -23.62 4.95 0.16
CA GLU A 400 -24.48 3.79 0.12
C GLU A 400 -23.70 2.57 0.61
N VAL A 401 -24.20 1.93 1.64
CA VAL A 401 -23.62 0.69 2.18
C VAL A 401 -24.63 -0.42 1.97
N THR A 402 -24.27 -1.42 1.15
CA THR A 402 -25.13 -2.57 0.90
C THR A 402 -24.50 -3.82 1.52
N THR A 403 -25.15 -4.39 2.54
CA THR A 403 -24.72 -5.68 3.08
C THR A 403 -25.36 -6.81 2.29
N VAL A 404 -24.57 -7.86 1.98
CA VAL A 404 -24.97 -8.99 1.13
C VAL A 404 -24.53 -10.30 1.79
N ASN A 405 -25.42 -11.27 1.95
CA ASN A 405 -25.07 -12.61 2.41
C ASN A 405 -24.84 -13.60 1.26
N ALA A 406 -24.38 -14.80 1.59
CA ALA A 406 -24.10 -15.85 0.61
C ALA A 406 -25.34 -16.30 -0.21
N ALA A 407 -26.56 -16.08 0.29
CA ALA A 407 -27.81 -16.36 -0.42
C ALA A 407 -28.24 -15.21 -1.35
N GLY A 408 -27.41 -14.16 -1.50
CA GLY A 408 -27.72 -12.98 -2.32
C GLY A 408 -28.76 -12.02 -1.73
N ARG A 409 -29.22 -12.25 -0.49
CA ARG A 409 -30.07 -11.28 0.20
C ARG A 409 -29.26 -10.04 0.50
N SER A 410 -29.81 -8.86 0.22
CA SER A 410 -29.13 -7.59 0.41
C SER A 410 -29.95 -6.63 1.26
N ARG A 411 -29.24 -5.74 1.95
CA ARG A 411 -29.84 -4.65 2.75
C ARG A 411 -29.05 -3.36 2.48
N PRO A 412 -29.64 -2.41 1.76
CA PRO A 412 -29.01 -1.11 1.56
C PRO A 412 -29.25 -0.20 2.77
N GLN A 413 -28.27 0.65 3.06
CA GLN A 413 -28.32 1.71 4.07
C GLN A 413 -27.59 2.93 3.52
N GLU A 414 -28.13 4.13 3.71
CA GLU A 414 -27.44 5.38 3.40
C GLU A 414 -26.83 5.98 4.67
N ILE A 415 -25.58 6.40 4.57
CA ILE A 415 -24.87 7.04 5.67
C ILE A 415 -24.38 8.40 5.17
N SER A 416 -24.84 9.47 5.81
CA SER A 416 -24.36 10.83 5.51
C SER A 416 -23.21 11.19 6.44
N VAL A 417 -22.12 11.71 5.85
CA VAL A 417 -20.94 12.19 6.57
C VAL A 417 -20.74 13.66 6.22
N GLN A 418 -20.81 14.53 7.19
CA GLN A 418 -20.56 15.96 7.00
C GLN A 418 -19.09 16.23 6.70
N ALA A 419 -18.81 17.32 5.98
CA ALA A 419 -17.44 17.76 5.73
C ALA A 419 -16.65 17.96 7.04
N GLY A 420 -15.41 17.47 7.07
CA GLY A 420 -14.54 17.55 8.25
C GLY A 420 -14.99 16.67 9.42
N ARG A 421 -15.80 15.63 9.20
CA ARG A 421 -16.30 14.75 10.28
C ARG A 421 -16.05 13.28 10.01
N THR A 422 -16.05 12.52 11.10
CA THR A 422 -16.03 11.05 11.14
C THR A 422 -17.37 10.55 11.68
N VAL A 423 -17.88 9.48 11.10
CA VAL A 423 -19.09 8.78 11.56
C VAL A 423 -18.76 7.31 11.78
N GLU A 424 -19.20 6.75 12.92
CA GLU A 424 -19.18 5.32 13.16
C GLU A 424 -20.60 4.77 12.94
N ALA A 425 -20.74 3.80 12.04
CA ALA A 425 -22.01 3.22 11.66
C ALA A 425 -21.97 1.69 11.81
N LYS A 426 -22.92 1.14 12.56
CA LYS A 426 -23.04 -0.30 12.74
C LYS A 426 -23.49 -0.96 11.44
N LEU A 427 -22.81 -2.05 11.06
CA LEU A 427 -23.26 -2.93 9.98
C LEU A 427 -24.30 -3.91 10.51
N THR A 428 -25.34 -4.15 9.72
CA THR A 428 -26.38 -5.11 10.04
C THR A 428 -26.44 -6.16 8.94
N ALA A 429 -26.42 -7.43 9.34
CA ALA A 429 -26.58 -8.55 8.43
C ALA A 429 -27.94 -8.48 7.69
N PRO A 430 -27.99 -8.86 6.41
CA PRO A 430 -29.25 -8.95 5.69
C PRO A 430 -30.01 -10.22 6.10
N GLY A 431 -31.27 -10.06 6.51
CA GLY A 431 -32.14 -11.15 7.00
C GLY A 431 -31.88 -11.55 8.45
N GLU A 432 -32.51 -12.65 8.88
CA GLU A 432 -32.23 -13.27 10.16
C GLU A 432 -30.93 -14.06 10.07
N ALA A 433 -29.81 -13.40 10.35
CA ALA A 433 -28.50 -14.02 10.43
C ALA A 433 -28.08 -14.08 11.90
N ASP A 434 -27.56 -15.21 12.33
CA ASP A 434 -26.85 -15.29 13.60
C ASP A 434 -25.51 -14.55 13.48
N ALA A 435 -24.90 -14.21 14.60
CA ALA A 435 -23.61 -13.48 14.64
C ALA A 435 -22.44 -14.26 14.00
N ALA A 436 -22.63 -15.54 13.69
CA ALA A 436 -21.63 -16.41 13.07
C ALA A 436 -21.72 -16.42 11.54
N THR A 437 -22.82 -15.92 10.97
CA THR A 437 -23.03 -15.92 9.52
C THR A 437 -22.26 -14.77 8.87
N ALA A 438 -21.29 -15.12 8.04
CA ALA A 438 -20.52 -14.12 7.29
C ALA A 438 -21.39 -13.43 6.22
N TYR A 439 -21.23 -12.13 6.11
CA TYR A 439 -21.81 -11.31 5.05
C TYR A 439 -20.80 -10.26 4.59
N SER A 440 -20.91 -9.83 3.35
CA SER A 440 -20.09 -8.77 2.79
C SER A 440 -20.77 -7.41 2.94
N ALA A 441 -20.00 -6.34 2.97
CA ALA A 441 -20.50 -4.97 2.85
C ALA A 441 -19.81 -4.25 1.70
N LEU A 442 -20.62 -3.69 0.80
CA LEU A 442 -20.22 -2.86 -0.32
C LEU A 442 -20.43 -1.40 0.09
N ILE A 443 -19.40 -0.58 -0.04
CA ILE A 443 -19.37 0.80 0.40
C ILE A 443 -19.14 1.69 -0.82
N VAL A 444 -20.14 2.46 -1.25
CA VAL A 444 -20.08 3.26 -2.48
C VAL A 444 -20.45 4.71 -2.17
N PRO A 445 -19.52 5.66 -2.22
CA PRO A 445 -19.86 7.07 -2.16
C PRO A 445 -20.70 7.46 -3.38
N LYS A 446 -21.86 8.11 -3.14
CA LYS A 446 -22.77 8.54 -4.22
C LYS A 446 -22.16 9.64 -5.09
N PRO A 447 -22.62 9.80 -6.34
CA PRO A 447 -22.24 10.93 -7.18
C PRO A 447 -22.46 12.27 -6.45
N GLY A 448 -21.50 13.19 -6.57
CA GLY A 448 -21.50 14.48 -5.87
C GLY A 448 -20.93 14.44 -4.44
N SER A 449 -20.59 13.26 -3.92
CA SER A 449 -19.88 13.12 -2.64
C SER A 449 -18.43 13.56 -2.76
N GLY A 450 -17.91 14.19 -1.70
CA GLY A 450 -16.47 14.33 -1.49
C GLY A 450 -15.79 12.97 -1.29
N PRO A 451 -14.43 12.92 -1.34
CA PRO A 451 -13.69 11.68 -1.07
C PRO A 451 -13.93 11.19 0.36
N VAL A 452 -14.16 9.88 0.48
CA VAL A 452 -14.42 9.21 1.76
C VAL A 452 -13.30 8.26 2.10
N TYR A 453 -12.82 8.31 3.32
CA TYR A 453 -11.90 7.33 3.87
C TYR A 453 -12.65 6.42 4.83
N ALA A 454 -12.38 5.15 4.76
CA ALA A 454 -13.17 4.14 5.47
C ALA A 454 -12.30 3.07 6.12
N SER A 455 -12.77 2.55 7.24
CA SER A 455 -12.25 1.33 7.86
C SER A 455 -13.39 0.54 8.47
N ARG A 456 -13.25 -0.79 8.52
CA ARG A 456 -14.13 -1.66 9.29
C ARG A 456 -13.50 -1.95 10.64
N VAL A 457 -14.26 -1.85 11.71
CA VAL A 457 -13.94 -2.38 13.04
C VAL A 457 -14.76 -3.62 13.27
N LEU A 458 -14.11 -4.73 13.55
CA LEU A 458 -14.75 -6.00 13.90
C LEU A 458 -14.42 -6.31 15.34
N ALA A 459 -15.43 -6.63 16.15
CA ALA A 459 -15.23 -6.87 17.58
C ALA A 459 -16.10 -8.03 18.09
N THR A 460 -15.64 -8.67 19.16
CA THR A 460 -16.39 -9.71 19.86
C THR A 460 -16.02 -9.76 21.35
N GLY A 461 -16.85 -10.36 22.15
CA GLY A 461 -16.63 -10.50 23.59
C GLY A 461 -16.91 -9.22 24.38
N LYS A 462 -16.66 -9.27 25.70
CA LYS A 462 -16.83 -8.15 26.65
C LYS A 462 -15.78 -8.23 27.75
N GLY A 463 -15.46 -7.09 28.38
CA GLY A 463 -14.48 -7.01 29.46
C GLY A 463 -13.12 -7.56 29.03
N ASP A 464 -12.53 -8.45 29.82
CA ASP A 464 -11.25 -9.09 29.53
C ASP A 464 -11.31 -10.06 28.33
N GLY A 465 -12.53 -10.47 27.94
CA GLY A 465 -12.77 -11.28 26.74
C GLY A 465 -12.92 -10.47 25.46
N TYR A 466 -12.85 -9.15 25.51
CA TYR A 466 -12.99 -8.29 24.33
C TYR A 466 -11.82 -8.48 23.36
N LEU A 467 -12.16 -8.71 22.10
CA LEU A 467 -11.23 -8.84 20.98
C LEU A 467 -11.71 -7.95 19.84
N PHE A 468 -10.79 -7.37 19.11
CA PHE A 468 -11.12 -6.50 17.99
C PHE A 468 -9.99 -6.43 16.96
N THR A 469 -10.34 -6.12 15.74
CA THR A 469 -9.41 -5.83 14.65
C THR A 469 -9.93 -4.67 13.81
N VAL A 470 -9.03 -3.95 13.15
CA VAL A 470 -9.37 -2.85 12.24
C VAL A 470 -8.83 -3.15 10.85
N LEU A 471 -9.70 -3.12 9.86
CA LEU A 471 -9.33 -3.31 8.47
C LEU A 471 -9.55 -2.01 7.69
N PRO A 472 -8.48 -1.32 7.25
CA PRO A 472 -8.61 -0.18 6.36
C PRO A 472 -9.22 -0.58 5.01
N ILE A 473 -10.15 0.22 4.49
CA ILE A 473 -10.86 -0.05 3.24
C ILE A 473 -10.23 0.79 2.13
N THR A 474 -9.72 0.12 1.12
CA THR A 474 -9.15 0.75 -0.08
C THR A 474 -10.11 0.59 -1.26
N PRO A 475 -10.02 1.46 -2.29
CA PRO A 475 -10.81 1.29 -3.50
C PRO A 475 -10.59 -0.08 -4.13
N ALA A 476 -11.69 -0.74 -4.49
CA ALA A 476 -11.64 -1.99 -5.23
C ALA A 476 -11.22 -1.74 -6.69
N ARG A 477 -10.37 -2.60 -7.22
CA ARG A 477 -9.84 -2.45 -8.58
C ARG A 477 -10.86 -2.93 -9.61
N THR A 478 -11.69 -2.04 -10.10
CA THR A 478 -12.67 -2.33 -11.16
C THR A 478 -12.11 -2.10 -12.56
N THR A 479 -11.15 -1.20 -12.69
CA THR A 479 -10.53 -0.81 -13.97
C THR A 479 -9.02 -0.68 -13.83
N ILE A 480 -8.32 -0.80 -14.97
CA ILE A 480 -6.89 -0.50 -15.11
C ILE A 480 -6.71 0.51 -16.25
N HIS A 481 -5.74 1.40 -16.08
CA HIS A 481 -5.31 2.30 -17.12
C HIS A 481 -4.16 1.64 -17.90
N LEU A 482 -4.39 1.43 -19.20
CA LEU A 482 -3.37 0.93 -20.12
C LEU A 482 -2.76 2.14 -20.85
N PRO A 483 -1.46 2.38 -20.75
CA PRO A 483 -0.82 3.44 -21.53
C PRO A 483 -0.94 3.11 -23.02
N ASP A 484 -0.95 4.16 -23.85
CA ASP A 484 -0.86 3.95 -25.29
C ASP A 484 0.52 3.36 -25.60
N THR A 485 0.53 2.29 -26.36
CA THR A 485 1.78 1.73 -26.90
C THR A 485 2.05 2.37 -28.25
N ALA A 486 3.18 3.05 -28.39
CA ALA A 486 3.69 3.51 -29.67
C ALA A 486 4.87 2.63 -30.08
N ASP A 487 4.92 2.28 -31.37
CA ASP A 487 6.13 1.65 -31.92
C ASP A 487 7.29 2.64 -31.86
N SER A 488 8.28 2.35 -31.03
CA SER A 488 9.51 3.15 -30.93
C SER A 488 10.61 2.45 -31.72
N GLN A 489 11.04 3.06 -32.81
CA GLN A 489 12.21 2.60 -33.57
C GLN A 489 13.50 2.70 -32.77
N THR A 490 13.54 3.55 -31.72
CA THR A 490 14.70 3.67 -30.82
C THR A 490 14.88 2.49 -29.87
N ALA A 491 13.86 1.65 -29.68
CA ALA A 491 13.97 0.43 -28.89
C ALA A 491 14.69 -0.72 -29.61
N LEU A 492 14.98 -0.56 -30.91
CA LEU A 492 15.65 -1.57 -31.76
C LEU A 492 17.13 -1.27 -32.01
N THR A 493 17.66 -0.17 -31.51
CA THR A 493 19.10 0.15 -31.55
C THR A 493 19.73 -0.23 -30.23
N PRO A 494 20.70 -1.18 -30.19
CA PRO A 494 21.41 -1.56 -28.97
C PRO A 494 22.27 -0.43 -28.40
#